data_2336e34f46419c490e1d1ad43390c1c0
#
_entry.id   2336e34f46419c490e1d1ad43390c1c0
#
_cell.length_a   1.000
_cell.length_b   1.000
_cell.length_c   1.000
_cell.angle_alpha   90.00
_cell.angle_beta   90.00
_cell.angle_gamma   90.00
#
_symmetry.space_group_name_H-M   'P 1'
#
loop_
_entity.id
_entity.type
_entity.pdbx_description
1 polymer ?
#
loop_
_entity_poly.entity_id
_entity_poly.type
_entity_poly.pdbx_seq_one_letter_code
_entity_poly.pdbx_strand_id
1 'polypeptide(L)'
;MDGITYGRTLLLCTLLLWVFQVVSSGNVNVVVKPKVEVLKEENASLPCTVTPLTTGTIVEWYIDLGTRTRIAFCQGKEKKVDPGTPLTDRIKIGEDFTLTISSVKPSDELNFTCQVTDPAGSPDGTTSLKVFSAPEHPKLTTSQAITAGTPSSLEVGTCETKNGFPLPRIVWFRDAKPLPEVKDKQEKTYMVAKQVKETSGLITVTSSLYMQPMKEDKDSEFYCTVEYRMPGNKIETMDSNRIKINLNYPSDKIYFSLFNTSQPVKEGDTVTMKCETDGNPQPPFEFTKNGDEAQGKDGLLILKSVKRSDAAQYKCTALDFEIDFTLEKTIDLTVDYIDPVKVTPAESKVVMLGDKAAWQCRIKASRPHTVQWKKGSEVLSTIGTLSVQNVSYQNAGEYVCVGAVPSVPGLMSQASVNLTVKGKPVIDPPAPVKVGKEGDKVTLMCVAYGVPTPNFTWQPSGGEQSITVKGNKWVSTLTLKTTADMINGGVTCEVENEHGKDITVFPLSLEQAGQGGSSAVVIAVVVCVLLLLLLVGLLYCLSKNNKLSCSKKDPKEVNSGMTNSSVVVELKTDKPKEEDGLLNKKNATEQ
;
A
#
# COMPACT_ATOMS: atom_id res chain seq x y z
N MET A 1 19.40 83.76 -86.99
CA MET A 1 18.35 84.57 -87.50
C MET A 1 17.21 83.68 -87.85
N ASP A 2 16.20 83.98 -87.15
CA ASP A 2 14.80 83.77 -87.35
C ASP A 2 14.13 82.68 -86.55
N GLY A 3 13.67 83.20 -85.46
CA GLY A 3 12.67 82.66 -84.64
C GLY A 3 11.28 83.22 -84.96
N ILE A 4 10.30 82.61 -84.31
CA ILE A 4 8.90 83.09 -84.25
C ILE A 4 7.99 82.66 -85.39
N THR A 5 7.37 81.46 -85.27
CA THR A 5 5.98 81.17 -85.59
C THR A 5 5.55 79.72 -85.28
N TYR A 6 5.70 79.25 -84.07
CA TYR A 6 5.09 77.98 -83.62
C TYR A 6 4.33 78.06 -82.29
N GLY A 7 3.65 79.15 -82.13
CA GLY A 7 2.99 79.45 -80.82
C GLY A 7 1.45 79.43 -80.82
N ARG A 8 0.77 79.00 -81.89
CA ARG A 8 -0.70 79.05 -81.95
C ARG A 8 -1.45 77.80 -82.34
N THR A 9 -0.74 76.75 -82.76
CA THR A 9 -1.36 75.47 -83.13
C THR A 9 -1.28 74.43 -82.02
N LEU A 10 -0.51 74.61 -80.97
CA LEU A 10 -0.42 73.71 -79.82
C LEU A 10 -1.52 73.92 -78.80
N LEU A 11 -2.24 75.04 -78.77
CA LEU A 11 -3.28 75.32 -77.75
C LEU A 11 -4.66 74.76 -78.13
N LEU A 12 -4.91 74.35 -79.39
CA LEU A 12 -6.18 73.75 -79.78
C LEU A 12 -6.17 72.23 -79.82
N CYS A 13 -4.99 71.57 -79.81
CA CYS A 13 -4.90 70.12 -79.66
C CYS A 13 -4.95 69.63 -78.14
N THR A 14 -4.63 70.53 -77.20
CA THR A 14 -4.71 70.15 -75.78
C THR A 14 -6.13 70.33 -75.19
N LEU A 15 -7.03 71.02 -75.84
CA LEU A 15 -8.43 71.18 -75.44
C LEU A 15 -9.36 70.11 -76.00
N LEU A 16 -8.94 69.34 -76.99
CA LEU A 16 -9.68 68.14 -77.48
C LEU A 16 -9.26 66.85 -76.84
N LEU A 17 -8.17 66.82 -76.06
CA LEU A 17 -7.72 65.63 -75.28
C LEU A 17 -8.35 65.56 -73.89
N TRP A 18 -9.20 66.52 -73.47
CA TRP A 18 -9.83 66.50 -72.15
C TRP A 18 -11.28 66.03 -72.16
N VAL A 19 -11.81 65.45 -73.24
CA VAL A 19 -13.19 64.94 -73.30
C VAL A 19 -13.29 63.44 -73.50
N PHE A 20 -12.21 62.72 -73.66
CA PHE A 20 -12.19 61.31 -73.49
C PHE A 20 -11.56 60.99 -72.13
N GLN A 21 -12.25 61.25 -71.01
CA GLN A 21 -12.15 60.41 -69.87
C GLN A 21 -12.61 59.04 -70.35
N VAL A 22 -11.63 58.19 -70.68
CA VAL A 22 -11.82 56.76 -70.75
C VAL A 22 -12.18 56.44 -69.30
N VAL A 23 -13.47 56.26 -69.06
CA VAL A 23 -13.93 55.48 -67.91
C VAL A 23 -13.31 54.10 -68.14
N SER A 24 -12.16 53.92 -67.54
CA SER A 24 -11.61 52.55 -67.36
C SER A 24 -12.65 51.83 -66.52
N SER A 25 -13.57 51.14 -67.18
CA SER A 25 -14.45 50.18 -66.58
C SER A 25 -13.53 49.16 -65.92
N GLY A 26 -13.25 49.39 -64.62
CA GLY A 26 -12.48 48.41 -63.85
C GLY A 26 -13.24 47.10 -63.82
N ASN A 27 -12.61 46.04 -64.28
CA ASN A 27 -13.19 44.69 -64.23
C ASN A 27 -13.63 44.41 -62.80
N VAL A 28 -14.88 43.98 -62.61
CA VAL A 28 -15.38 43.50 -61.32
C VAL A 28 -14.59 42.27 -60.92
N ASN A 29 -14.11 42.28 -59.71
CA ASN A 29 -13.35 41.16 -59.14
C ASN A 29 -14.13 40.52 -57.97
N VAL A 30 -14.07 39.18 -57.89
CA VAL A 30 -14.69 38.37 -56.81
C VAL A 30 -13.60 37.68 -56.03
N VAL A 31 -13.60 37.89 -54.73
CA VAL A 31 -12.67 37.24 -53.83
C VAL A 31 -13.45 36.38 -52.82
N VAL A 32 -13.17 35.09 -52.80
CA VAL A 32 -13.74 34.13 -51.85
C VAL A 32 -12.63 33.42 -51.09
N LYS A 33 -12.96 32.82 -49.95
CA LYS A 33 -12.04 31.87 -49.30
C LYS A 33 -12.08 30.56 -50.06
N PRO A 34 -10.96 30.02 -50.60
CA PRO A 34 -10.97 28.77 -51.36
C PRO A 34 -11.49 27.58 -50.57
N LYS A 35 -11.30 27.59 -49.23
CA LYS A 35 -11.71 26.52 -48.32
C LYS A 35 -12.24 27.12 -47.02
N VAL A 36 -13.38 26.63 -46.56
CA VAL A 36 -13.93 26.89 -45.24
C VAL A 36 -14.06 25.57 -44.49
N GLU A 37 -13.57 25.51 -43.28
CA GLU A 37 -13.59 24.34 -42.41
C GLU A 37 -14.45 24.64 -41.20
N VAL A 38 -15.37 23.72 -40.84
CA VAL A 38 -16.34 23.94 -39.77
C VAL A 38 -16.69 22.64 -39.07
N LEU A 39 -17.03 22.71 -37.79
CA LEU A 39 -17.55 21.54 -37.08
C LEU A 39 -19.03 21.31 -37.42
N LYS A 40 -19.43 20.08 -37.39
CA LYS A 40 -20.85 19.69 -37.47
C LYS A 40 -21.68 20.48 -36.45
N GLU A 41 -22.88 20.90 -36.88
CA GLU A 41 -23.82 21.69 -36.08
C GLU A 41 -23.41 23.15 -35.84
N GLU A 42 -22.22 23.58 -36.16
CA GLU A 42 -21.82 24.96 -36.18
C GLU A 42 -22.35 25.69 -37.45
N ASN A 43 -22.16 27.02 -37.48
CA ASN A 43 -22.53 27.84 -38.62
C ASN A 43 -21.31 28.05 -39.52
N ALA A 44 -21.46 27.77 -40.81
CA ALA A 44 -20.43 28.11 -41.82
C ALA A 44 -20.68 29.48 -42.39
N SER A 45 -19.63 30.31 -42.49
CA SER A 45 -19.64 31.61 -43.12
C SER A 45 -18.75 31.60 -44.38
N LEU A 46 -19.35 31.78 -45.53
CA LEU A 46 -18.71 31.77 -46.83
C LEU A 46 -18.68 33.22 -47.39
N PRO A 47 -17.60 33.97 -47.20
CA PRO A 47 -17.50 35.36 -47.64
C PRO A 47 -17.38 35.44 -49.16
N CYS A 48 -18.06 36.40 -49.77
CA CYS A 48 -17.93 36.79 -51.18
C CYS A 48 -17.71 38.28 -51.28
N THR A 49 -16.47 38.71 -51.47
CA THR A 49 -16.10 40.10 -51.57
C THR A 49 -16.09 40.52 -53.03
N VAL A 50 -16.89 41.54 -53.33
CA VAL A 50 -17.04 42.09 -54.69
C VAL A 50 -16.44 43.49 -54.75
N THR A 51 -15.54 43.73 -55.70
CA THR A 51 -14.89 45.06 -55.87
C THR A 51 -14.66 45.41 -57.32
N PRO A 52 -15.03 46.63 -57.81
CA PRO A 52 -15.88 47.63 -57.14
C PRO A 52 -17.33 47.15 -57.09
N LEU A 53 -18.14 47.68 -56.12
CA LEU A 53 -19.56 47.41 -56.04
C LEU A 53 -20.32 48.52 -56.80
N THR A 54 -21.21 48.13 -57.73
CA THR A 54 -22.06 49.05 -58.51
C THR A 54 -23.55 48.88 -58.12
N THR A 55 -24.40 49.87 -58.45
CA THR A 55 -25.84 49.83 -58.16
C THR A 55 -26.60 48.75 -58.91
N GLY A 56 -25.99 48.11 -59.95
CA GLY A 56 -26.58 47.07 -60.76
C GLY A 56 -26.02 45.66 -60.45
N THR A 57 -25.10 45.54 -59.51
CA THR A 57 -24.48 44.27 -59.17
C THR A 57 -25.48 43.26 -58.63
N ILE A 58 -25.52 42.07 -59.19
CA ILE A 58 -26.27 40.90 -58.74
C ILE A 58 -25.27 39.84 -58.28
N VAL A 59 -25.45 39.33 -57.05
CA VAL A 59 -24.65 38.27 -56.48
C VAL A 59 -25.51 37.02 -56.31
N GLU A 60 -25.07 35.93 -56.88
CA GLU A 60 -25.77 34.63 -56.87
C GLU A 60 -24.90 33.54 -56.30
N TRP A 61 -25.46 32.75 -55.41
CA TRP A 61 -24.79 31.59 -54.86
C TRP A 61 -25.30 30.30 -55.47
N TYR A 62 -24.39 29.46 -55.89
CA TYR A 62 -24.65 28.17 -56.54
C TYR A 62 -23.98 27.03 -55.76
N ILE A 63 -24.59 25.84 -55.83
CA ILE A 63 -24.01 24.56 -55.43
C ILE A 63 -24.03 23.61 -56.60
N ASP A 64 -23.11 22.58 -56.54
CA ASP A 64 -23.09 21.51 -57.51
C ASP A 64 -23.72 20.23 -56.90
N LEU A 65 -24.90 19.87 -57.36
CA LEU A 65 -25.63 18.65 -57.05
C LEU A 65 -25.69 17.68 -58.24
N GLY A 66 -24.64 17.65 -59.08
CA GLY A 66 -24.62 17.01 -60.37
C GLY A 66 -25.07 17.95 -61.50
N THR A 67 -25.77 19.04 -61.14
CA THR A 67 -26.07 20.20 -61.96
C THR A 67 -25.85 21.45 -61.11
N ARG A 68 -25.37 22.52 -61.73
CA ARG A 68 -25.19 23.79 -61.08
C ARG A 68 -26.55 24.38 -60.71
N THR A 69 -26.84 24.44 -59.41
CA THR A 69 -28.13 24.85 -58.84
C THR A 69 -27.97 26.13 -58.06
N ARG A 70 -28.74 27.18 -58.38
CA ARG A 70 -28.76 28.39 -57.60
C ARG A 70 -29.51 28.15 -56.26
N ILE A 71 -28.97 28.70 -55.19
CA ILE A 71 -29.52 28.55 -53.81
C ILE A 71 -29.94 29.88 -53.22
N ALA A 72 -29.31 30.97 -53.61
CA ALA A 72 -29.66 32.29 -53.14
C ALA A 72 -29.16 33.40 -54.08
N PHE A 73 -29.83 34.53 -54.07
CA PHE A 73 -29.32 35.69 -54.77
C PHE A 73 -29.57 36.98 -53.96
N CYS A 74 -28.80 38.01 -54.27
CA CYS A 74 -28.90 39.36 -53.71
C CYS A 74 -28.77 40.38 -54.83
N GLN A 75 -29.76 41.28 -54.95
CA GLN A 75 -29.74 42.42 -55.83
C GLN A 75 -30.13 43.68 -55.07
N GLY A 76 -29.19 44.56 -54.84
CA GLY A 76 -29.44 45.75 -54.02
C GLY A 76 -29.91 45.37 -52.57
N LYS A 77 -31.15 45.75 -52.25
CA LYS A 77 -31.76 45.37 -50.95
C LYS A 77 -32.55 44.07 -50.99
N GLU A 78 -32.83 43.54 -52.16
CA GLU A 78 -33.57 42.30 -52.29
C GLU A 78 -32.63 41.11 -52.08
N LYS A 79 -32.99 40.29 -51.10
CA LYS A 79 -32.30 39.02 -50.77
C LYS A 79 -33.30 37.90 -50.81
N LYS A 80 -32.99 36.87 -51.56
CA LYS A 80 -33.89 35.73 -51.69
C LYS A 80 -33.10 34.41 -51.62
N VAL A 81 -33.67 33.46 -50.87
CA VAL A 81 -33.24 32.08 -50.86
C VAL A 81 -34.15 31.31 -51.80
N ASP A 82 -33.57 30.53 -52.72
CA ASP A 82 -34.32 29.71 -53.67
C ASP A 82 -34.88 28.46 -53.00
N PRO A 83 -36.15 28.11 -53.20
CA PRO A 83 -36.78 26.94 -52.60
C PRO A 83 -36.32 25.63 -53.30
N GLY A 84 -36.53 24.50 -52.62
CA GLY A 84 -36.34 23.15 -53.20
C GLY A 84 -34.93 22.62 -53.17
N THR A 85 -34.02 23.22 -52.39
CA THR A 85 -32.69 22.67 -52.11
C THR A 85 -32.58 22.18 -50.70
N PRO A 86 -31.68 21.24 -50.39
CA PRO A 86 -31.46 20.77 -49.01
C PRO A 86 -31.04 21.86 -48.03
N LEU A 87 -30.66 23.03 -48.51
CA LEU A 87 -30.15 24.14 -47.75
C LEU A 87 -31.19 25.28 -47.52
N THR A 88 -32.34 25.25 -48.21
CA THR A 88 -33.32 26.35 -48.29
C THR A 88 -33.64 26.98 -46.92
N ASP A 89 -33.92 26.13 -45.90
CA ASP A 89 -34.31 26.64 -44.55
C ASP A 89 -33.12 26.94 -43.64
N ARG A 90 -31.89 26.71 -44.11
CA ARG A 90 -30.67 26.80 -43.30
C ARG A 90 -29.67 27.84 -43.78
N ILE A 91 -29.96 28.54 -44.89
CA ILE A 91 -29.04 29.54 -45.44
C ILE A 91 -29.60 30.96 -45.27
N LYS A 92 -28.68 31.89 -45.15
CA LYS A 92 -28.95 33.36 -45.16
C LYS A 92 -27.84 34.05 -45.93
N ILE A 93 -28.21 35.10 -46.68
CA ILE A 93 -27.24 35.97 -47.37
C ILE A 93 -27.13 37.31 -46.60
N GLY A 94 -25.90 37.67 -46.23
CA GLY A 94 -25.57 38.92 -45.53
C GLY A 94 -25.68 40.15 -46.45
N GLU A 95 -25.48 41.34 -45.88
CA GLU A 95 -25.39 42.62 -46.62
C GLU A 95 -24.07 42.72 -47.39
N ASP A 96 -23.08 42.02 -46.90
CA ASP A 96 -21.73 41.83 -47.45
C ASP A 96 -21.62 40.65 -48.42
N PHE A 97 -22.78 40.14 -48.87
CA PHE A 97 -22.90 38.94 -49.76
C PHE A 97 -22.39 37.64 -49.15
N THR A 98 -21.99 37.62 -47.88
CA THR A 98 -21.59 36.41 -47.16
C THR A 98 -22.76 35.42 -47.08
N LEU A 99 -22.58 34.21 -47.56
CA LEU A 99 -23.52 33.10 -47.38
C LEU A 99 -23.27 32.44 -46.03
N THR A 100 -24.25 32.42 -45.13
CA THR A 100 -24.20 31.74 -43.85
C THR A 100 -25.06 30.48 -43.93
N ILE A 101 -24.49 29.32 -43.55
CA ILE A 101 -25.18 28.03 -43.45
C ILE A 101 -25.29 27.68 -41.99
N SER A 102 -26.50 27.58 -41.46
CA SER A 102 -26.74 27.26 -40.06
C SER A 102 -26.77 25.74 -39.84
N SER A 103 -26.23 25.30 -38.68
CA SER A 103 -26.23 23.89 -38.25
C SER A 103 -25.75 22.92 -39.35
N VAL A 104 -24.49 23.09 -39.74
CA VAL A 104 -23.87 22.36 -40.86
C VAL A 104 -23.87 20.86 -40.64
N LYS A 105 -24.16 20.11 -41.69
CA LYS A 105 -24.22 18.63 -41.70
C LYS A 105 -23.13 18.07 -42.61
N PRO A 106 -22.71 16.82 -42.46
CA PRO A 106 -21.77 16.16 -43.37
C PRO A 106 -22.21 16.20 -44.86
N SER A 107 -23.53 16.21 -45.10
CA SER A 107 -24.10 16.34 -46.46
C SER A 107 -23.89 17.69 -47.11
N ASP A 108 -23.52 18.71 -46.31
CA ASP A 108 -23.29 20.08 -46.81
C ASP A 108 -21.83 20.27 -47.29
N GLU A 109 -20.99 19.24 -47.20
CA GLU A 109 -19.64 19.25 -47.76
C GLU A 109 -19.71 19.29 -49.29
N LEU A 110 -19.89 20.50 -49.83
CA LEU A 110 -20.05 20.80 -51.25
C LEU A 110 -19.13 21.97 -51.66
N ASN A 111 -19.08 22.23 -52.96
CA ASN A 111 -18.49 23.43 -53.54
C ASN A 111 -19.59 24.49 -53.72
N PHE A 112 -19.34 25.67 -53.17
CA PHE A 112 -20.22 26.82 -53.24
C PHE A 112 -19.59 27.86 -54.13
N THR A 113 -20.29 28.25 -55.20
CA THR A 113 -19.79 29.25 -56.15
C THR A 113 -20.56 30.53 -55.99
N CYS A 114 -19.84 31.60 -55.64
CA CYS A 114 -20.34 32.97 -55.69
C CYS A 114 -20.10 33.53 -57.09
N GLN A 115 -21.17 33.77 -57.84
CA GLN A 115 -21.13 34.41 -59.16
C GLN A 115 -21.66 35.83 -59.02
N VAL A 116 -20.97 36.73 -59.68
CA VAL A 116 -21.38 38.14 -59.75
C VAL A 116 -21.76 38.44 -61.15
N THR A 117 -22.93 39.07 -61.37
CA THR A 117 -23.35 39.60 -62.65
C THR A 117 -23.39 41.11 -62.53
N ASP A 118 -22.55 41.80 -63.32
CA ASP A 118 -22.40 43.24 -63.33
C ASP A 118 -22.23 43.74 -64.77
N PRO A 119 -22.62 44.95 -65.14
CA PRO A 119 -22.37 45.48 -66.50
C PRO A 119 -20.91 45.44 -66.94
N ALA A 120 -19.97 45.35 -66.00
CA ALA A 120 -18.54 45.30 -66.27
C ALA A 120 -18.00 43.85 -66.39
N GLY A 121 -18.85 42.81 -66.18
CA GLY A 121 -18.44 41.39 -66.29
C GLY A 121 -19.20 40.46 -65.36
N SER A 122 -18.95 39.15 -65.50
CA SER A 122 -19.58 38.10 -64.67
C SER A 122 -18.54 37.18 -64.08
N PRO A 123 -17.66 37.69 -63.19
CA PRO A 123 -16.68 36.82 -62.51
C PRO A 123 -17.35 35.93 -61.48
N ASP A 124 -16.69 34.78 -61.18
CA ASP A 124 -17.10 33.90 -60.10
C ASP A 124 -15.92 33.45 -59.24
N GLY A 125 -16.23 32.93 -58.05
CA GLY A 125 -15.28 32.32 -57.13
C GLY A 125 -15.90 31.13 -56.41
N THR A 126 -15.14 30.06 -56.19
CA THR A 126 -15.63 28.85 -55.58
C THR A 126 -14.96 28.60 -54.23
N THR A 127 -15.77 28.32 -53.24
CA THR A 127 -15.38 27.92 -51.88
C THR A 127 -15.74 26.46 -51.67
N SER A 128 -14.76 25.64 -51.25
CA SER A 128 -15.01 24.26 -50.82
C SER A 128 -15.31 24.27 -49.32
N LEU A 129 -16.51 23.85 -48.94
CA LEU A 129 -16.87 23.66 -47.51
C LEU A 129 -16.39 22.26 -47.09
N LYS A 130 -15.66 22.21 -45.98
CA LYS A 130 -15.23 20.99 -45.32
C LYS A 130 -15.86 20.89 -43.93
N VAL A 131 -16.46 19.73 -43.66
CA VAL A 131 -17.17 19.48 -42.40
C VAL A 131 -16.38 18.49 -41.57
N PHE A 132 -16.36 18.69 -40.27
CA PHE A 132 -15.67 17.80 -39.32
C PHE A 132 -16.60 17.43 -38.17
N SER A 133 -16.47 16.19 -37.69
CA SER A 133 -17.13 15.70 -36.49
C SER A 133 -16.18 14.79 -35.76
N ALA A 134 -15.85 15.11 -34.51
CA ALA A 134 -15.12 14.20 -33.66
C ALA A 134 -15.93 12.92 -33.46
N PRO A 135 -15.32 11.74 -33.58
CA PRO A 135 -16.01 10.49 -33.31
C PRO A 135 -16.30 10.32 -31.82
N GLU A 136 -17.21 9.43 -31.48
CA GLU A 136 -17.42 9.00 -30.09
C GLU A 136 -16.21 8.23 -29.59
N HIS A 137 -16.08 8.20 -28.26
CA HIS A 137 -14.99 7.47 -27.61
C HIS A 137 -15.00 5.99 -28.05
N PRO A 138 -13.86 5.42 -28.49
CA PRO A 138 -13.81 4.06 -28.98
C PRO A 138 -14.14 3.05 -27.90
N LYS A 139 -14.97 2.08 -28.25
CA LYS A 139 -15.34 0.97 -27.41
C LYS A 139 -14.65 -0.30 -27.88
N LEU A 140 -13.82 -0.88 -27.02
CA LEU A 140 -13.18 -2.15 -27.27
C LEU A 140 -13.91 -3.26 -26.52
N THR A 141 -14.35 -4.28 -27.25
CA THR A 141 -14.97 -5.50 -26.73
C THR A 141 -14.05 -6.69 -26.98
N THR A 142 -13.94 -7.58 -25.98
CA THR A 142 -13.17 -8.83 -26.10
C THR A 142 -14.00 -9.93 -26.75
N SER A 143 -13.31 -10.85 -27.42
CA SER A 143 -13.86 -12.14 -27.80
C SER A 143 -13.99 -13.07 -26.57
N GLN A 144 -14.51 -14.28 -26.78
CA GLN A 144 -14.50 -15.36 -25.79
C GLN A 144 -13.06 -15.81 -25.48
N ALA A 145 -12.91 -16.73 -24.50
CA ALA A 145 -11.62 -17.35 -24.21
C ALA A 145 -11.02 -17.99 -25.48
N ILE A 146 -9.74 -17.74 -25.73
CA ILE A 146 -9.00 -18.25 -26.89
C ILE A 146 -7.87 -19.16 -26.41
N THR A 147 -7.50 -20.16 -27.22
CA THR A 147 -6.45 -21.12 -26.87
C THR A 147 -5.15 -20.80 -27.59
N ALA A 148 -4.05 -20.73 -26.83
CA ALA A 148 -2.71 -20.52 -27.36
C ALA A 148 -2.24 -21.72 -28.21
N GLY A 149 -1.38 -21.44 -29.19
CA GLY A 149 -0.78 -22.48 -30.04
C GLY A 149 -1.70 -23.03 -31.13
N THR A 150 -2.91 -22.48 -31.30
CA THR A 150 -3.78 -22.85 -32.40
C THR A 150 -3.17 -22.43 -33.75
N PRO A 151 -3.25 -23.26 -34.81
CA PRO A 151 -2.66 -22.94 -36.10
C PRO A 151 -3.41 -21.81 -36.86
N SER A 152 -4.63 -21.46 -36.41
CA SER A 152 -5.44 -20.40 -37.01
C SER A 152 -5.42 -19.13 -36.18
N SER A 153 -5.51 -17.98 -36.83
CA SER A 153 -5.67 -16.70 -36.17
C SER A 153 -7.08 -16.57 -35.57
N LEU A 154 -7.17 -16.22 -34.30
CA LEU A 154 -8.40 -16.07 -33.57
C LEU A 154 -8.69 -14.59 -33.31
N GLU A 155 -9.96 -14.23 -33.18
CA GLU A 155 -10.35 -12.85 -32.85
C GLU A 155 -9.99 -12.51 -31.42
N VAL A 156 -9.16 -11.48 -31.25
CA VAL A 156 -8.75 -10.93 -29.95
C VAL A 156 -9.83 -10.00 -29.39
N GLY A 157 -10.38 -9.17 -30.28
CA GLY A 157 -11.41 -8.23 -29.91
C GLY A 157 -11.79 -7.32 -31.08
N THR A 158 -12.84 -6.53 -30.85
CA THR A 158 -13.40 -5.60 -31.82
C THR A 158 -13.48 -4.20 -31.24
N CYS A 159 -12.86 -3.24 -31.94
CA CYS A 159 -12.86 -1.81 -31.66
C CYS A 159 -13.91 -1.10 -32.52
N GLU A 160 -14.80 -0.35 -31.91
CA GLU A 160 -15.85 0.43 -32.61
C GLU A 160 -15.80 1.89 -32.17
N THR A 161 -15.90 2.80 -33.15
CA THR A 161 -16.14 4.22 -32.93
C THR A 161 -17.23 4.73 -33.85
N LYS A 162 -18.07 5.65 -33.38
CA LYS A 162 -19.26 6.15 -34.09
C LYS A 162 -19.17 7.64 -34.34
N ASN A 163 -19.98 8.10 -35.30
CA ASN A 163 -20.26 9.53 -35.53
C ASN A 163 -19.04 10.38 -35.95
N GLY A 164 -17.98 9.76 -36.46
CA GLY A 164 -16.83 10.48 -36.98
C GLY A 164 -17.04 11.00 -38.39
N PHE A 165 -16.46 12.16 -38.72
CA PHE A 165 -16.40 12.70 -40.10
C PHE A 165 -15.27 13.73 -40.22
N PRO A 166 -14.39 13.65 -41.25
CA PRO A 166 -14.20 12.57 -42.22
C PRO A 166 -13.92 11.22 -41.59
N LEU A 167 -13.82 10.17 -42.41
CA LEU A 167 -13.57 8.80 -42.00
C LEU A 167 -12.44 8.70 -40.94
N PRO A 168 -12.72 8.28 -39.71
CA PRO A 168 -11.69 8.00 -38.70
C PRO A 168 -10.90 6.75 -39.05
N ARG A 169 -9.67 6.65 -38.53
CA ARG A 169 -8.80 5.48 -38.67
C ARG A 169 -8.60 4.81 -37.33
N ILE A 170 -8.70 3.48 -37.24
CA ILE A 170 -8.40 2.69 -36.06
C ILE A 170 -7.00 2.10 -36.20
N VAL A 171 -6.16 2.31 -35.18
CA VAL A 171 -4.82 1.73 -35.04
C VAL A 171 -4.80 0.84 -33.81
N TRP A 172 -4.34 -0.40 -33.95
CA TRP A 172 -4.24 -1.34 -32.86
C TRP A 172 -2.87 -1.28 -32.18
N PHE A 173 -2.86 -1.48 -30.88
CA PHE A 173 -1.66 -1.52 -30.05
C PHE A 173 -1.60 -2.80 -29.23
N ARG A 174 -0.38 -3.31 -29.07
CA ARG A 174 -0.01 -4.36 -28.13
C ARG A 174 1.15 -3.86 -27.27
N ASP A 175 1.00 -3.87 -25.95
CA ASP A 175 2.02 -3.41 -25.00
C ASP A 175 2.58 -2.02 -25.35
N ALA A 176 1.67 -1.09 -25.65
CA ALA A 176 1.94 0.29 -26.10
C ALA A 176 2.73 0.41 -27.42
N LYS A 177 2.88 -0.67 -28.20
CA LYS A 177 3.49 -0.65 -29.53
C LYS A 177 2.40 -0.78 -30.59
N PRO A 178 2.40 0.08 -31.64
CA PRO A 178 1.43 -0.04 -32.71
C PRO A 178 1.66 -1.31 -33.50
N LEU A 179 0.56 -2.01 -33.80
CA LEU A 179 0.58 -3.16 -34.68
C LEU A 179 0.52 -2.68 -36.15
N PRO A 180 1.26 -3.31 -37.08
CA PRO A 180 1.17 -2.98 -38.50
C PRO A 180 -0.24 -3.29 -39.00
N GLU A 181 -0.78 -2.41 -39.84
CA GLU A 181 -2.09 -2.62 -40.48
C GLU A 181 -1.97 -3.66 -41.59
N VAL A 182 -2.32 -4.91 -41.29
CA VAL A 182 -2.32 -6.05 -42.20
C VAL A 182 -3.77 -6.45 -42.47
N LYS A 183 -4.13 -6.58 -43.75
CA LYS A 183 -5.48 -6.97 -44.21
C LYS A 183 -5.52 -8.39 -44.77
N ASP A 184 -4.35 -8.98 -45.03
CA ASP A 184 -4.24 -10.34 -45.56
C ASP A 184 -4.54 -11.34 -44.42
N LYS A 185 -5.61 -12.10 -44.59
CA LYS A 185 -6.06 -13.13 -43.66
C LYS A 185 -5.15 -14.35 -43.56
N GLN A 186 -4.18 -14.47 -44.45
CA GLN A 186 -3.17 -15.54 -44.41
C GLN A 186 -2.04 -15.22 -43.41
N GLU A 187 -1.93 -13.97 -43.02
CA GLU A 187 -0.95 -13.55 -42.01
C GLU A 187 -1.36 -13.96 -40.59
N LYS A 188 -0.35 -14.16 -39.75
CA LYS A 188 -0.56 -14.54 -38.33
C LYS A 188 -1.29 -13.47 -37.52
N THR A 189 -1.15 -12.21 -37.95
CA THR A 189 -1.84 -11.07 -37.32
C THR A 189 -2.40 -10.21 -38.43
N TYR A 190 -3.72 -9.99 -38.41
CA TYR A 190 -4.41 -9.14 -39.38
C TYR A 190 -5.63 -8.44 -38.76
N MET A 191 -6.11 -7.41 -39.45
CA MET A 191 -7.30 -6.64 -39.05
C MET A 191 -8.38 -6.71 -40.11
N VAL A 192 -9.63 -6.83 -39.65
CA VAL A 192 -10.81 -6.73 -40.52
C VAL A 192 -11.55 -5.45 -40.20
N ALA A 193 -11.46 -4.46 -41.06
CA ALA A 193 -12.15 -3.18 -40.89
C ALA A 193 -13.47 -3.16 -41.66
N LYS A 194 -14.50 -2.57 -41.03
CA LYS A 194 -15.81 -2.30 -41.62
C LYS A 194 -16.18 -0.85 -41.35
N GLN A 195 -16.74 -0.20 -42.35
CA GLN A 195 -17.26 1.18 -42.21
C GLN A 195 -18.74 1.20 -42.61
N VAL A 196 -19.51 1.98 -41.90
CA VAL A 196 -20.94 2.20 -42.17
C VAL A 196 -21.19 3.70 -42.18
N LYS A 197 -21.74 4.20 -43.28
CA LYS A 197 -22.21 5.58 -43.40
C LYS A 197 -23.67 5.60 -42.91
N GLU A 198 -23.89 6.33 -41.83
CA GLU A 198 -25.21 6.48 -41.23
C GLU A 198 -26.10 7.41 -42.06
N THR A 199 -27.38 7.41 -41.79
CA THR A 199 -28.36 8.34 -42.45
C THR A 199 -28.05 9.81 -42.16
N SER A 200 -27.38 10.09 -41.03
CA SER A 200 -26.86 11.40 -40.67
C SER A 200 -25.69 11.90 -41.58
N GLY A 201 -25.12 11.00 -42.38
CA GLY A 201 -23.91 11.23 -43.14
C GLY A 201 -22.63 11.00 -42.34
N LEU A 202 -22.69 10.76 -41.04
CA LEU A 202 -21.58 10.40 -40.18
C LEU A 202 -21.15 8.96 -40.41
N ILE A 203 -19.95 8.60 -39.94
CA ILE A 203 -19.36 7.30 -40.25
C ILE A 203 -19.07 6.56 -38.92
N THR A 204 -19.54 5.32 -38.87
CA THR A 204 -19.19 4.34 -37.84
C THR A 204 -18.09 3.44 -38.42
N VAL A 205 -17.00 3.28 -37.67
CA VAL A 205 -15.88 2.40 -38.03
C VAL A 205 -15.73 1.31 -36.98
N THR A 206 -15.62 0.08 -37.49
CA THR A 206 -15.37 -1.11 -36.66
C THR A 206 -14.12 -1.79 -37.19
N SER A 207 -13.22 -2.21 -36.30
CA SER A 207 -12.03 -2.99 -36.63
C SER A 207 -11.89 -4.16 -35.69
N SER A 208 -11.84 -5.39 -36.20
CA SER A 208 -11.57 -6.61 -35.44
C SER A 208 -10.10 -7.03 -35.64
N LEU A 209 -9.40 -7.29 -34.53
CA LEU A 209 -8.03 -7.80 -34.52
C LEU A 209 -8.05 -9.32 -34.44
N TYR A 210 -7.35 -9.96 -35.34
CA TYR A 210 -7.11 -11.41 -35.38
C TYR A 210 -5.62 -11.68 -35.22
N MET A 211 -5.25 -12.66 -34.38
CA MET A 211 -3.87 -13.10 -34.23
C MET A 211 -3.79 -14.58 -33.85
N GLN A 212 -2.62 -15.18 -34.06
CA GLN A 212 -2.27 -16.48 -33.49
C GLN A 212 -1.70 -16.26 -32.11
N PRO A 213 -2.48 -16.55 -31.03
CA PRO A 213 -2.03 -16.28 -29.67
C PRO A 213 -0.98 -17.29 -29.24
N MET A 214 0.04 -16.80 -28.56
CA MET A 214 1.10 -17.60 -27.93
C MET A 214 0.99 -17.46 -26.41
N LYS A 215 1.58 -18.39 -25.64
CA LYS A 215 1.56 -18.35 -24.16
C LYS A 215 2.15 -17.05 -23.61
N GLU A 216 3.11 -16.46 -24.31
CA GLU A 216 3.74 -15.18 -23.96
C GLU A 216 2.77 -14.00 -24.01
N ASP A 217 1.65 -14.15 -24.73
CA ASP A 217 0.62 -13.11 -24.85
C ASP A 217 -0.28 -12.99 -23.61
N LYS A 218 -0.18 -13.91 -22.66
CA LYS A 218 -1.04 -14.00 -21.47
C LYS A 218 -1.13 -12.71 -20.67
N ASP A 219 -0.07 -11.92 -20.62
CA ASP A 219 0.02 -10.67 -19.89
C ASP A 219 -0.04 -9.43 -20.78
N SER A 220 -0.07 -9.62 -22.11
CA SER A 220 -0.09 -8.52 -23.07
C SER A 220 -1.38 -7.71 -22.99
N GLU A 221 -1.23 -6.39 -23.04
CA GLU A 221 -2.35 -5.45 -23.08
C GLU A 221 -2.63 -5.00 -24.50
N PHE A 222 -3.90 -5.12 -24.91
CA PHE A 222 -4.38 -4.67 -26.20
C PHE A 222 -5.32 -3.48 -26.05
N TYR A 223 -5.19 -2.53 -26.95
CA TYR A 223 -6.11 -1.40 -27.07
C TYR A 223 -6.09 -0.86 -28.50
N CYS A 224 -7.06 -0.05 -28.83
CA CYS A 224 -7.12 0.66 -30.10
C CYS A 224 -7.09 2.17 -29.89
N THR A 225 -6.46 2.87 -30.81
CA THR A 225 -6.47 4.32 -30.88
C THR A 225 -7.21 4.73 -32.14
N VAL A 226 -8.14 5.66 -31.99
CA VAL A 226 -8.85 6.27 -33.10
C VAL A 226 -8.16 7.58 -33.49
N GLU A 227 -7.64 7.64 -34.71
CA GLU A 227 -7.08 8.84 -35.32
C GLU A 227 -8.16 9.51 -36.15
N TYR A 228 -8.41 10.82 -35.94
CA TYR A 228 -9.38 11.57 -36.70
C TYR A 228 -8.90 12.99 -37.00
N ARG A 229 -9.44 13.56 -38.08
CA ARG A 229 -9.06 14.90 -38.53
C ARG A 229 -10.03 15.93 -38.00
N MET A 230 -9.47 17.09 -37.65
CA MET A 230 -10.18 18.29 -37.21
C MET A 230 -9.78 19.50 -38.10
N PRO A 231 -10.49 20.63 -38.03
CA PRO A 231 -10.13 21.82 -38.80
C PRO A 231 -8.66 22.22 -38.62
N GLY A 232 -8.06 22.77 -39.69
CA GLY A 232 -6.66 23.17 -39.73
C GLY A 232 -5.66 22.01 -39.96
N ASN A 233 -6.11 20.90 -40.53
CA ASN A 233 -5.32 19.65 -40.74
C ASN A 233 -4.83 19.04 -39.40
N LYS A 234 -5.43 19.37 -38.27
CA LYS A 234 -5.09 18.79 -36.97
C LYS A 234 -5.54 17.33 -36.94
N ILE A 235 -4.63 16.42 -36.57
CA ILE A 235 -4.96 15.03 -36.28
C ILE A 235 -5.04 14.89 -34.77
N GLU A 236 -6.17 14.41 -34.29
CA GLU A 236 -6.41 14.08 -32.90
C GLU A 236 -6.56 12.58 -32.73
N THR A 237 -6.32 12.11 -31.51
CA THR A 237 -6.38 10.67 -31.17
C THR A 237 -7.17 10.44 -29.90
N MET A 238 -7.86 9.31 -29.82
CA MET A 238 -8.54 8.81 -28.63
C MET A 238 -8.25 7.34 -28.45
N ASP A 239 -7.83 6.95 -27.23
CA ASP A 239 -7.58 5.54 -26.89
C ASP A 239 -8.85 4.89 -26.33
N SER A 240 -9.02 3.61 -26.62
CA SER A 240 -10.01 2.77 -25.96
C SER A 240 -9.58 2.37 -24.54
N ASN A 241 -10.47 1.70 -23.81
CA ASN A 241 -10.07 0.89 -22.67
C ASN A 241 -9.03 -0.16 -23.09
N ARG A 242 -8.14 -0.51 -22.15
CA ARG A 242 -7.15 -1.58 -22.32
C ARG A 242 -7.75 -2.91 -21.89
N ILE A 243 -7.44 -3.96 -22.61
CA ILE A 243 -7.89 -5.32 -22.33
C ILE A 243 -6.71 -6.28 -22.29
N LYS A 244 -6.82 -7.31 -21.46
CA LYS A 244 -6.02 -8.52 -21.56
C LYS A 244 -6.87 -9.63 -22.16
N ILE A 245 -6.26 -10.46 -22.98
CA ILE A 245 -6.96 -11.59 -23.58
C ILE A 245 -7.20 -12.69 -22.54
N ASN A 246 -8.36 -13.31 -22.57
CA ASN A 246 -8.62 -14.52 -21.80
C ASN A 246 -8.01 -15.71 -22.55
N LEU A 247 -6.75 -16.02 -22.24
CA LEU A 247 -5.94 -17.00 -22.96
C LEU A 247 -5.88 -18.31 -22.19
N ASN A 248 -6.36 -19.39 -22.80
CA ASN A 248 -6.12 -20.76 -22.35
C ASN A 248 -4.82 -21.28 -22.93
N TYR A 249 -4.02 -21.95 -22.12
CA TYR A 249 -2.75 -22.54 -22.53
C TYR A 249 -2.37 -23.69 -21.61
N PRO A 250 -1.68 -24.74 -22.15
CA PRO A 250 -1.26 -25.88 -21.37
C PRO A 250 -0.19 -25.52 -20.33
N SER A 251 -0.03 -26.39 -19.36
CA SER A 251 0.98 -26.28 -18.31
C SER A 251 2.35 -26.73 -18.79
N ASP A 252 3.39 -25.92 -18.54
CA ASP A 252 4.80 -26.30 -18.75
C ASP A 252 5.54 -26.58 -17.44
N LYS A 253 5.06 -25.98 -16.35
CA LYS A 253 5.72 -26.04 -15.04
C LYS A 253 4.73 -26.28 -13.93
N ILE A 254 5.16 -27.07 -12.94
CA ILE A 254 4.40 -27.33 -11.72
C ILE A 254 5.14 -26.76 -10.50
N TYR A 255 4.40 -26.16 -9.60
CA TYR A 255 4.87 -25.61 -8.33
C TYR A 255 4.16 -26.31 -7.19
N PHE A 256 4.92 -26.84 -6.23
CA PHE A 256 4.38 -27.47 -5.04
C PHE A 256 5.17 -26.99 -3.84
N SER A 257 4.51 -26.39 -2.87
CA SER A 257 5.15 -25.77 -1.71
C SER A 257 4.23 -25.69 -0.50
N LEU A 258 4.82 -25.46 0.67
CA LEU A 258 4.06 -25.10 1.88
C LEU A 258 3.46 -23.70 1.70
N PHE A 259 2.17 -23.59 2.01
CA PHE A 259 1.41 -22.36 1.85
C PHE A 259 0.78 -21.94 3.18
N ASN A 260 0.96 -20.66 3.59
CA ASN A 260 0.46 -20.14 4.86
C ASN A 260 0.74 -21.03 6.07
N THR A 261 1.90 -21.71 6.07
CA THR A 261 2.31 -22.64 7.12
C THR A 261 3.53 -22.06 7.83
N SER A 262 3.45 -21.95 9.16
CA SER A 262 4.59 -21.53 9.99
C SER A 262 5.72 -22.55 9.90
N GLN A 263 6.94 -22.08 9.74
CA GLN A 263 8.14 -22.94 9.75
C GLN A 263 9.07 -22.54 10.90
N PRO A 264 9.71 -23.50 11.55
CA PRO A 264 9.58 -24.96 11.36
C PRO A 264 8.22 -25.50 11.82
N VAL A 265 7.72 -26.54 11.17
CA VAL A 265 6.46 -27.21 11.49
C VAL A 265 6.62 -28.08 12.72
N LYS A 266 5.68 -28.03 13.65
CA LYS A 266 5.66 -28.86 14.86
C LYS A 266 4.36 -29.64 15.02
N GLU A 267 4.39 -30.67 15.85
CA GLU A 267 3.16 -31.44 16.19
C GLU A 267 2.03 -30.52 16.66
N GLY A 268 0.83 -30.76 16.14
CA GLY A 268 -0.37 -29.98 16.42
C GLY A 268 -0.62 -28.82 15.44
N ASP A 269 0.35 -28.42 14.63
CA ASP A 269 0.17 -27.38 13.63
C ASP A 269 -0.77 -27.83 12.50
N THR A 270 -1.35 -26.88 11.80
CA THR A 270 -2.03 -27.12 10.52
C THR A 270 -1.07 -26.80 9.39
N VAL A 271 -0.87 -27.79 8.51
CA VAL A 271 -0.01 -27.67 7.33
C VAL A 271 -0.88 -27.61 6.09
N THR A 272 -0.68 -26.58 5.28
CA THR A 272 -1.30 -26.45 3.97
C THR A 272 -0.22 -26.54 2.91
N MET A 273 -0.38 -27.46 1.97
CA MET A 273 0.46 -27.60 0.79
C MET A 273 -0.33 -27.14 -0.43
N LYS A 274 0.24 -26.27 -1.24
CA LYS A 274 -0.39 -25.74 -2.46
C LYS A 274 0.34 -26.27 -3.67
N CYS A 275 -0.42 -26.84 -4.58
CA CYS A 275 0.01 -27.23 -5.90
C CYS A 275 -0.64 -26.33 -6.95
N GLU A 276 0.13 -25.84 -7.88
CA GLU A 276 -0.31 -25.03 -9.00
C GLU A 276 0.60 -25.22 -10.21
N THR A 277 0.08 -24.92 -11.38
CA THR A 277 0.86 -24.92 -12.60
C THR A 277 0.89 -23.52 -13.21
N ASP A 278 1.69 -23.33 -14.23
CA ASP A 278 1.69 -22.10 -15.02
C ASP A 278 0.71 -22.15 -16.21
N GLY A 279 -0.15 -23.17 -16.29
CA GLY A 279 -1.23 -23.28 -17.26
C GLY A 279 -2.48 -22.51 -16.88
N ASN A 280 -3.35 -22.28 -17.84
CA ASN A 280 -4.67 -21.67 -17.66
C ASN A 280 -5.69 -22.31 -18.61
N PRO A 281 -6.80 -22.90 -18.08
CA PRO A 281 -7.15 -23.05 -16.67
C PRO A 281 -6.21 -23.98 -15.92
N GLN A 282 -6.22 -23.91 -14.60
CA GLN A 282 -5.48 -24.86 -13.76
C GLN A 282 -6.03 -26.28 -13.95
N PRO A 283 -5.18 -27.30 -14.18
CA PRO A 283 -5.63 -28.68 -14.25
C PRO A 283 -6.05 -29.20 -12.87
N PRO A 284 -6.78 -30.32 -12.79
CA PRO A 284 -6.96 -31.06 -11.54
C PRO A 284 -5.62 -31.62 -11.05
N PHE A 285 -5.50 -31.80 -9.72
CA PHE A 285 -4.29 -32.29 -9.09
C PHE A 285 -4.56 -33.54 -8.26
N GLU A 286 -3.62 -34.49 -8.30
CA GLU A 286 -3.55 -35.65 -7.40
C GLU A 286 -2.39 -35.47 -6.41
N PHE A 287 -2.62 -35.91 -5.16
CA PHE A 287 -1.62 -35.86 -4.12
C PHE A 287 -1.31 -37.27 -3.61
N THR A 288 -0.03 -37.54 -3.33
CA THR A 288 0.37 -38.78 -2.65
C THR A 288 1.29 -38.48 -1.48
N LYS A 289 1.26 -39.36 -0.45
CA LYS A 289 2.16 -39.39 0.71
C LYS A 289 2.95 -40.68 0.68
N ASN A 290 4.26 -40.64 0.45
CA ASN A 290 5.14 -41.84 0.28
C ASN A 290 4.62 -42.84 -0.76
N GLY A 291 3.87 -42.35 -1.78
CA GLY A 291 3.25 -43.19 -2.81
C GLY A 291 1.79 -43.57 -2.57
N ASP A 292 1.27 -43.44 -1.34
CA ASP A 292 -0.14 -43.67 -1.02
C ASP A 292 -0.98 -42.41 -1.34
N GLU A 293 -2.22 -42.59 -1.78
CA GLU A 293 -3.13 -41.51 -2.09
C GLU A 293 -3.39 -40.59 -0.87
N ALA A 294 -3.34 -39.27 -1.10
CA ALA A 294 -3.66 -38.24 -0.12
C ALA A 294 -4.78 -37.35 -0.63
N GLN A 295 -5.81 -37.14 0.18
CA GLN A 295 -7.01 -36.40 -0.23
C GLN A 295 -6.76 -34.89 -0.21
N GLY A 296 -6.65 -34.28 -1.38
CA GLY A 296 -6.57 -32.84 -1.60
C GLY A 296 -7.76 -32.33 -2.39
N LYS A 297 -7.97 -31.02 -2.40
CA LYS A 297 -9.02 -30.37 -3.15
C LYS A 297 -8.56 -29.03 -3.71
N ASP A 298 -8.90 -28.75 -4.97
CA ASP A 298 -8.62 -27.47 -5.64
C ASP A 298 -7.12 -27.04 -5.53
N GLY A 299 -6.22 -28.00 -5.72
CA GLY A 299 -4.78 -27.75 -5.63
C GLY A 299 -4.24 -27.62 -4.19
N LEU A 300 -5.06 -27.85 -3.17
CA LEU A 300 -4.69 -27.76 -1.77
C LEU A 300 -4.76 -29.11 -1.07
N LEU A 301 -3.69 -29.47 -0.37
CA LEU A 301 -3.64 -30.57 0.60
C LEU A 301 -3.50 -29.96 2.00
N ILE A 302 -4.51 -30.20 2.87
CA ILE A 302 -4.56 -29.64 4.22
C ILE A 302 -4.47 -30.75 5.25
N LEU A 303 -3.41 -30.72 6.05
CA LEU A 303 -3.19 -31.63 7.17
C LEU A 303 -3.47 -30.88 8.47
N LYS A 304 -4.54 -31.26 9.18
CA LYS A 304 -4.93 -30.63 10.46
C LYS A 304 -4.26 -31.37 11.62
N SER A 305 -3.70 -30.61 12.57
CA SER A 305 -3.07 -31.14 13.78
C SER A 305 -2.05 -32.24 13.45
N VAL A 306 -1.04 -31.87 12.66
CA VAL A 306 -0.02 -32.83 12.19
C VAL A 306 0.69 -33.53 13.33
N LYS A 307 1.00 -34.80 13.09
CA LYS A 307 1.75 -35.65 13.98
C LYS A 307 3.14 -35.94 13.40
N ARG A 308 4.06 -36.45 14.19
CA ARG A 308 5.38 -36.90 13.70
C ARG A 308 5.29 -38.01 12.64
N SER A 309 4.18 -38.75 12.59
CA SER A 309 3.89 -39.75 11.54
C SER A 309 3.51 -39.12 10.19
N ASP A 310 3.23 -37.80 10.15
CA ASP A 310 2.95 -37.09 8.93
C ASP A 310 4.21 -36.51 8.28
N ALA A 311 5.36 -36.64 8.95
CA ALA A 311 6.65 -36.39 8.34
C ALA A 311 6.90 -37.42 7.24
N ALA A 312 6.89 -36.98 5.98
CA ALA A 312 6.93 -37.82 4.80
C ALA A 312 7.27 -37.02 3.55
N GLN A 313 7.57 -37.71 2.47
CA GLN A 313 7.59 -37.10 1.15
C GLN A 313 6.17 -37.02 0.59
N TYR A 314 5.77 -35.81 0.21
CA TYR A 314 4.51 -35.55 -0.49
C TYR A 314 4.80 -35.22 -1.94
N LYS A 315 3.97 -35.75 -2.83
CA LYS A 315 4.04 -35.49 -4.27
C LYS A 315 2.70 -34.94 -4.75
N CYS A 316 2.78 -33.95 -5.61
CA CYS A 316 1.65 -33.45 -6.40
C CYS A 316 1.88 -33.79 -7.86
N THR A 317 0.84 -34.30 -8.53
CA THR A 317 0.79 -34.61 -9.96
C THR A 317 -0.34 -33.81 -10.60
N ALA A 318 -0.06 -33.05 -11.66
CA ALA A 318 -1.05 -32.37 -12.47
C ALA A 318 -1.66 -33.34 -13.49
N LEU A 319 -2.98 -33.38 -13.56
CA LEU A 319 -3.74 -34.18 -14.54
C LEU A 319 -4.11 -33.30 -15.76
N ASP A 320 -3.11 -32.86 -16.48
CA ASP A 320 -3.30 -32.06 -17.69
C ASP A 320 -3.30 -33.00 -18.92
N PHE A 321 -4.50 -33.22 -19.47
CA PHE A 321 -4.71 -34.15 -20.59
C PHE A 321 -4.32 -33.57 -21.96
N GLU A 322 -3.93 -32.31 -22.01
CA GLU A 322 -3.50 -31.64 -23.25
C GLU A 322 -1.99 -31.77 -23.48
N ILE A 323 -1.25 -32.37 -22.54
CA ILE A 323 0.20 -32.56 -22.62
C ILE A 323 0.56 -34.05 -22.62
N ASP A 324 1.57 -34.41 -23.41
CA ASP A 324 2.02 -35.80 -23.56
C ASP A 324 2.89 -36.31 -22.41
N PHE A 325 3.19 -35.48 -21.41
CA PHE A 325 4.02 -35.85 -20.27
C PHE A 325 3.38 -35.40 -18.94
N THR A 326 3.72 -36.15 -17.87
CA THR A 326 3.20 -35.88 -16.54
C THR A 326 4.01 -34.79 -15.86
N LEU A 327 3.35 -33.74 -15.37
CA LEU A 327 3.98 -32.74 -14.50
C LEU A 327 3.82 -33.16 -13.04
N GLU A 328 4.95 -33.38 -12.35
CA GLU A 328 4.94 -33.73 -10.93
C GLU A 328 6.02 -32.99 -10.14
N LYS A 329 5.77 -32.78 -8.86
CA LYS A 329 6.71 -32.15 -7.93
C LYS A 329 6.56 -32.75 -6.55
N THR A 330 7.70 -32.93 -5.86
CA THR A 330 7.76 -33.48 -4.50
C THR A 330 8.27 -32.42 -3.52
N ILE A 331 7.81 -32.52 -2.26
CA ILE A 331 8.36 -31.83 -1.11
C ILE A 331 8.46 -32.79 0.08
N ASP A 332 9.45 -32.57 0.93
CA ASP A 332 9.62 -33.34 2.17
C ASP A 332 9.07 -32.54 3.34
N LEU A 333 8.06 -33.06 4.02
CA LEU A 333 7.53 -32.51 5.25
C LEU A 333 8.27 -33.05 6.45
N THR A 334 8.88 -32.20 7.25
CA THR A 334 9.43 -32.53 8.56
C THR A 334 8.52 -31.97 9.65
N VAL A 335 8.28 -32.77 10.71
CA VAL A 335 7.44 -32.35 11.85
C VAL A 335 8.26 -32.44 13.12
N ASP A 336 8.48 -31.33 13.75
CA ASP A 336 9.21 -31.22 15.00
C ASP A 336 8.33 -31.59 16.20
N TYR A 337 8.94 -32.21 17.20
CA TYR A 337 8.21 -32.63 18.39
C TYR A 337 9.07 -32.53 19.66
N ILE A 338 8.38 -32.49 20.78
CA ILE A 338 8.94 -32.64 22.12
C ILE A 338 8.03 -33.57 22.94
N ASP A 339 8.59 -34.64 23.49
CA ASP A 339 7.84 -35.55 24.33
C ASP A 339 7.51 -34.89 25.69
N PRO A 340 6.45 -35.35 26.38
CA PRO A 340 6.15 -34.92 27.74
C PRO A 340 7.36 -35.06 28.66
N VAL A 341 7.65 -34.03 29.42
CA VAL A 341 8.75 -34.01 30.39
C VAL A 341 8.55 -35.13 31.42
N LYS A 342 9.59 -35.93 31.65
CA LYS A 342 9.61 -36.96 32.69
C LYS A 342 10.51 -36.53 33.84
N VAL A 343 9.91 -36.33 35.03
CA VAL A 343 10.62 -36.03 36.27
C VAL A 343 10.73 -37.31 37.09
N THR A 344 11.91 -37.55 37.66
CA THR A 344 12.16 -38.71 38.55
C THR A 344 12.78 -38.26 39.86
N PRO A 345 12.23 -38.62 41.01
CA PRO A 345 10.91 -39.24 41.18
C PRO A 345 9.78 -38.30 40.77
N ALA A 346 8.65 -38.84 40.28
CA ALA A 346 7.49 -38.06 39.83
C ALA A 346 6.60 -37.55 40.98
N GLU A 347 6.73 -38.17 42.13
CA GLU A 347 5.94 -37.83 43.31
C GLU A 347 6.49 -36.61 44.03
N SER A 348 5.61 -35.89 44.72
CA SER A 348 5.97 -34.82 45.64
C SER A 348 6.84 -35.34 46.76
N LYS A 349 7.93 -34.67 47.07
CA LYS A 349 8.82 -35.07 48.18
C LYS A 349 8.44 -34.37 49.47
N VAL A 350 8.47 -35.20 50.54
CA VAL A 350 8.44 -34.71 51.93
C VAL A 350 9.81 -35.00 52.52
N VAL A 351 10.52 -33.95 52.97
CA VAL A 351 11.86 -34.08 53.57
C VAL A 351 11.92 -33.35 54.89
N MET A 352 12.86 -33.77 55.75
CA MET A 352 13.11 -33.08 57.00
C MET A 352 13.94 -31.80 56.79
N LEU A 353 13.75 -30.83 57.65
CA LEU A 353 14.55 -29.62 57.70
C LEU A 353 16.05 -29.96 57.79
N GLY A 354 16.87 -29.42 56.90
CA GLY A 354 18.30 -29.74 56.84
C GLY A 354 18.65 -30.86 55.85
N ASP A 355 17.69 -31.68 55.43
CA ASP A 355 17.93 -32.78 54.52
C ASP A 355 18.23 -32.31 53.09
N LYS A 356 18.42 -33.30 52.20
CA LYS A 356 18.65 -33.08 50.76
C LYS A 356 17.44 -33.51 49.93
N ALA A 357 17.03 -32.66 48.99
CA ALA A 357 16.05 -32.99 47.95
C ALA A 357 16.69 -32.95 46.56
N ALA A 358 16.43 -33.98 45.74
CA ALA A 358 16.95 -34.01 44.36
C ALA A 358 15.94 -34.64 43.39
N TRP A 359 15.94 -34.12 42.17
CA TRP A 359 15.13 -34.61 41.07
C TRP A 359 15.97 -34.67 39.79
N GLN A 360 15.59 -35.54 38.87
CA GLN A 360 16.11 -35.63 37.53
C GLN A 360 14.99 -35.40 36.52
N CYS A 361 15.22 -34.52 35.58
CA CYS A 361 14.32 -34.22 34.49
C CYS A 361 14.91 -34.77 33.19
N ARG A 362 14.12 -35.50 32.43
CA ARG A 362 14.51 -36.07 31.13
C ARG A 362 13.51 -35.67 30.06
N ILE A 363 14.03 -35.29 28.89
CA ILE A 363 13.27 -34.84 27.73
C ILE A 363 13.79 -35.52 26.49
N LYS A 364 12.89 -35.85 25.57
CA LYS A 364 13.22 -36.28 24.22
C LYS A 364 12.55 -35.35 23.22
N ALA A 365 13.29 -34.85 22.24
CA ALA A 365 12.80 -33.98 21.21
C ALA A 365 13.44 -34.29 19.86
N SER A 366 12.84 -33.79 18.78
CA SER A 366 13.34 -33.97 17.41
C SER A 366 14.65 -33.21 17.14
N ARG A 367 14.88 -32.14 17.87
CA ARG A 367 16.05 -31.26 17.74
C ARG A 367 16.77 -31.05 19.07
N PRO A 368 17.97 -30.45 19.07
CA PRO A 368 18.64 -30.00 20.29
C PRO A 368 17.73 -29.16 21.17
N HIS A 369 17.67 -29.52 22.44
CA HIS A 369 16.75 -28.92 23.40
C HIS A 369 17.49 -28.45 24.64
N THR A 370 16.86 -27.51 25.37
CA THR A 370 17.33 -27.01 26.66
C THR A 370 16.41 -27.50 27.76
N VAL A 371 16.99 -27.67 28.96
CA VAL A 371 16.27 -28.06 30.17
C VAL A 371 16.54 -27.02 31.25
N GLN A 372 15.49 -26.56 31.92
CA GLN A 372 15.61 -25.62 33.03
C GLN A 372 14.70 -26.04 34.20
N TRP A 373 15.24 -25.96 35.39
CA TRP A 373 14.44 -26.03 36.62
C TRP A 373 14.14 -24.62 37.14
N LYS A 374 12.89 -24.38 37.45
CA LYS A 374 12.40 -23.09 37.95
C LYS A 374 11.61 -23.24 39.24
N LYS A 375 11.68 -22.19 40.08
CA LYS A 375 10.77 -21.97 41.21
C LYS A 375 10.17 -20.56 41.06
N GLY A 376 8.89 -20.51 40.69
CA GLY A 376 8.29 -19.25 40.25
C GLY A 376 8.99 -18.72 38.99
N SER A 377 9.50 -17.50 39.00
CA SER A 377 10.25 -16.87 37.93
C SER A 377 11.76 -17.16 37.97
N GLU A 378 12.29 -17.69 39.07
CA GLU A 378 13.72 -17.92 39.25
C GLU A 378 14.18 -19.22 38.58
N VAL A 379 15.28 -19.16 37.84
CA VAL A 379 15.93 -20.34 37.24
C VAL A 379 16.98 -20.88 38.19
N LEU A 380 16.78 -22.10 38.67
CA LEU A 380 17.63 -22.74 39.68
C LEU A 380 18.71 -23.67 39.05
N SER A 381 18.42 -24.20 37.86
CA SER A 381 19.35 -25.11 37.19
C SER A 381 19.07 -25.08 35.67
N THR A 382 20.10 -25.16 34.86
CA THR A 382 20.04 -25.29 33.41
C THR A 382 20.45 -26.67 32.91
N ILE A 383 20.61 -27.60 33.83
CA ILE A 383 20.88 -29.01 33.54
C ILE A 383 19.71 -29.87 34.00
N GLY A 384 19.62 -31.09 33.51
CA GLY A 384 18.48 -31.97 33.81
C GLY A 384 18.37 -32.41 35.28
N THR A 385 19.32 -32.04 36.16
CA THR A 385 19.29 -32.37 37.59
C THR A 385 19.08 -31.10 38.44
N LEU A 386 18.24 -31.24 39.43
CA LEU A 386 18.06 -30.25 40.48
C LEU A 386 18.42 -30.88 41.84
N SER A 387 19.29 -30.23 42.60
CA SER A 387 19.66 -30.66 43.96
C SER A 387 19.62 -29.50 44.91
N VAL A 388 18.76 -29.59 45.93
CA VAL A 388 18.63 -28.63 47.01
C VAL A 388 19.27 -29.26 48.26
N GLN A 389 20.39 -28.69 48.71
CA GLN A 389 21.11 -29.15 49.91
C GLN A 389 20.63 -28.32 51.12
N ASN A 390 20.65 -28.90 52.31
CA ASN A 390 20.29 -28.20 53.57
C ASN A 390 18.94 -27.48 53.43
N VAL A 391 17.90 -28.27 53.14
CA VAL A 391 16.57 -27.75 52.83
C VAL A 391 16.00 -26.96 54.00
N SER A 392 15.58 -25.74 53.73
CA SER A 392 14.86 -24.83 54.65
C SER A 392 13.37 -24.73 54.29
N TYR A 393 12.56 -24.15 55.19
CA TYR A 393 11.14 -23.89 54.92
C TYR A 393 10.89 -22.98 53.69
N GLN A 394 11.83 -22.09 53.35
CA GLN A 394 11.79 -21.25 52.17
C GLN A 394 11.96 -22.04 50.88
N ASN A 395 12.56 -23.25 50.94
CA ASN A 395 12.68 -24.12 49.81
C ASN A 395 11.39 -24.89 49.51
N ALA A 396 10.42 -24.96 50.42
CA ALA A 396 9.11 -25.57 50.18
C ALA A 396 8.38 -24.91 49.02
N GLY A 397 7.55 -25.69 48.30
CA GLY A 397 6.74 -25.21 47.19
C GLY A 397 6.98 -25.98 45.89
N GLU A 398 6.42 -25.43 44.79
CA GLU A 398 6.43 -26.03 43.48
C GLU A 398 7.73 -25.75 42.72
N TYR A 399 8.29 -26.80 42.13
CA TYR A 399 9.42 -26.75 41.23
C TYR A 399 8.99 -27.26 39.84
N VAL A 400 9.27 -26.51 38.81
CA VAL A 400 8.86 -26.81 37.45
C VAL A 400 10.10 -27.11 36.61
N CYS A 401 10.15 -28.28 35.99
CA CYS A 401 11.10 -28.56 34.90
C CYS A 401 10.48 -28.16 33.58
N VAL A 402 11.16 -27.31 32.84
CA VAL A 402 10.77 -26.85 31.53
C VAL A 402 11.78 -27.30 30.51
N GLY A 403 11.30 -28.00 29.49
CA GLY A 403 12.06 -28.32 28.29
C GLY A 403 11.61 -27.49 27.12
N ALA A 404 12.53 -27.01 26.32
CA ALA A 404 12.23 -26.21 25.13
C ALA A 404 13.18 -26.54 23.99
N VAL A 405 12.70 -26.41 22.77
CA VAL A 405 13.48 -26.49 21.55
C VAL A 405 13.67 -25.08 21.00
N PRO A 406 14.81 -24.43 21.25
CA PRO A 406 14.99 -23.01 20.92
C PRO A 406 14.86 -22.69 19.42
N SER A 407 15.21 -23.66 18.55
CA SER A 407 15.11 -23.53 17.09
C SER A 407 13.66 -23.63 16.56
N VAL A 408 12.67 -23.98 17.42
CA VAL A 408 11.26 -24.14 17.05
C VAL A 408 10.40 -23.33 18.01
N PRO A 409 9.95 -22.14 17.61
CA PRO A 409 9.18 -21.25 18.48
C PRO A 409 7.93 -21.93 19.07
N GLY A 410 7.77 -21.83 20.40
CA GLY A 410 6.63 -22.40 21.12
C GLY A 410 6.65 -23.92 21.29
N LEU A 411 7.69 -24.63 20.86
CA LEU A 411 7.84 -26.07 21.11
C LEU A 411 8.49 -26.30 22.48
N MET A 412 7.63 -26.49 23.48
CA MET A 412 8.03 -26.66 24.87
C MET A 412 7.12 -27.64 25.59
N SER A 413 7.65 -28.23 26.66
CA SER A 413 6.93 -29.14 27.55
C SER A 413 7.40 -28.90 28.97
N GLN A 414 6.53 -29.06 29.96
CA GLN A 414 6.87 -28.88 31.36
C GLN A 414 6.20 -29.89 32.27
N ALA A 415 6.82 -30.12 33.41
CA ALA A 415 6.24 -30.92 34.49
C ALA A 415 6.64 -30.29 35.84
N SER A 416 5.76 -30.37 36.80
CA SER A 416 5.99 -29.83 38.14
C SER A 416 6.06 -30.94 39.22
N VAL A 417 6.80 -30.66 40.29
CA VAL A 417 6.86 -31.46 41.51
C VAL A 417 6.81 -30.52 42.70
N ASN A 418 6.24 -30.98 43.81
CA ASN A 418 6.13 -30.19 45.01
C ASN A 418 7.08 -30.69 46.14
N LEU A 419 7.74 -29.75 46.82
CA LEU A 419 8.57 -30.02 48.00
C LEU A 419 7.85 -29.55 49.27
N THR A 420 7.62 -30.50 50.18
CA THR A 420 7.15 -30.21 51.52
C THR A 420 8.28 -30.40 52.50
N VAL A 421 8.53 -29.44 53.36
CA VAL A 421 9.58 -29.47 54.39
C VAL A 421 8.92 -29.59 55.76
N LYS A 422 9.28 -30.68 56.48
CA LYS A 422 8.85 -30.93 57.87
C LYS A 422 10.00 -30.72 58.82
N GLY A 423 9.71 -30.37 60.08
CA GLY A 423 10.72 -30.25 61.12
C GLY A 423 10.29 -29.33 62.25
N LYS A 424 11.23 -29.08 63.18
CA LYS A 424 11.00 -28.14 64.26
C LYS A 424 10.71 -26.74 63.72
N PRO A 425 9.88 -25.96 64.43
CA PRO A 425 9.67 -24.58 64.02
C PRO A 425 10.98 -23.78 63.95
N VAL A 426 11.01 -22.77 63.07
CA VAL A 426 12.11 -21.79 62.99
C VAL A 426 11.51 -20.41 63.03
N ILE A 427 11.91 -19.58 64.01
CA ILE A 427 11.43 -18.22 64.22
C ILE A 427 12.33 -17.25 63.46
N ASP A 428 11.72 -16.29 62.73
CA ASP A 428 12.47 -15.16 62.18
C ASP A 428 13.00 -14.27 63.30
N PRO A 429 14.24 -13.75 63.23
CA PRO A 429 14.79 -12.85 64.25
C PRO A 429 13.90 -11.62 64.45
N PRO A 430 13.48 -11.33 65.70
CA PRO A 430 12.64 -10.18 65.98
C PRO A 430 13.42 -8.87 65.85
N ALA A 431 12.75 -7.83 65.33
CA ALA A 431 13.29 -6.49 65.36
C ALA A 431 13.13 -5.88 66.78
N PRO A 432 14.08 -5.05 67.31
CA PRO A 432 13.94 -4.34 68.59
C PRO A 432 12.71 -3.43 68.55
N VAL A 433 11.92 -3.46 69.64
CA VAL A 433 10.70 -2.66 69.74
C VAL A 433 10.93 -1.50 70.73
N LYS A 434 10.69 -0.28 70.28
CA LYS A 434 10.76 0.93 71.06
C LYS A 434 9.41 1.22 71.73
N VAL A 435 9.44 1.59 73.01
CA VAL A 435 8.27 1.90 73.83
C VAL A 435 8.45 3.29 74.40
N GLY A 436 7.42 4.13 74.39
CA GLY A 436 7.51 5.50 74.90
C GLY A 436 7.62 5.54 76.42
N LYS A 437 6.81 4.75 77.17
CA LYS A 437 6.79 4.65 78.63
C LYS A 437 6.16 3.33 79.09
N GLU A 438 6.34 3.03 80.35
CA GLU A 438 5.63 1.92 80.96
C GLU A 438 4.11 2.15 80.94
N GLY A 439 3.36 1.08 80.65
CA GLY A 439 1.90 1.10 80.47
C GLY A 439 1.43 1.35 79.07
N ASP A 440 2.32 1.69 78.14
CA ASP A 440 1.98 1.85 76.70
C ASP A 440 1.59 0.51 76.09
N LYS A 441 0.66 0.56 75.13
CA LYS A 441 0.22 -0.63 74.38
C LYS A 441 1.24 -0.94 73.30
N VAL A 442 1.78 -2.16 73.27
CA VAL A 442 2.73 -2.63 72.27
C VAL A 442 2.15 -3.84 71.57
N THR A 443 2.45 -3.93 70.28
CA THR A 443 2.09 -5.07 69.41
C THR A 443 3.36 -5.76 68.97
N LEU A 444 3.52 -7.03 69.30
CA LEU A 444 4.66 -7.89 68.93
C LEU A 444 4.21 -8.91 67.91
N MET A 445 5.04 -9.18 66.94
CA MET A 445 4.76 -10.12 65.85
C MET A 445 5.83 -11.23 65.84
N CYS A 446 5.48 -12.42 66.30
CA CYS A 446 6.33 -13.60 66.22
C CYS A 446 6.04 -14.34 64.91
N VAL A 447 7.02 -14.34 64.01
CA VAL A 447 6.94 -15.01 62.70
C VAL A 447 7.69 -16.32 62.76
N ALA A 448 7.02 -17.42 62.58
CA ALA A 448 7.64 -18.74 62.57
C ALA A 448 7.25 -19.55 61.33
N TYR A 449 8.15 -20.38 60.85
CA TYR A 449 7.91 -21.38 59.84
C TYR A 449 7.90 -22.75 60.48
N GLY A 450 6.93 -23.59 60.14
CA GLY A 450 6.83 -24.93 60.71
C GLY A 450 5.79 -25.82 60.06
N VAL A 451 6.13 -27.06 59.88
CA VAL A 451 5.22 -28.14 59.43
C VAL A 451 5.60 -29.42 60.22
N PRO A 452 4.68 -30.03 60.96
CA PRO A 452 3.27 -29.69 61.15
C PRO A 452 3.04 -28.32 61.85
N THR A 453 1.75 -27.90 61.91
CA THR A 453 1.29 -26.65 62.52
C THR A 453 1.95 -26.41 63.87
N PRO A 454 2.64 -25.31 64.11
CA PRO A 454 3.24 -24.97 65.37
C PRO A 454 2.25 -24.29 66.31
N ASN A 455 2.41 -24.53 67.61
CA ASN A 455 1.72 -23.80 68.73
C ASN A 455 2.61 -22.67 69.20
N PHE A 456 2.00 -21.53 69.56
CA PHE A 456 2.68 -20.33 70.01
C PHE A 456 2.36 -20.09 71.47
N THR A 457 3.38 -19.89 72.28
CA THR A 457 3.27 -19.54 73.68
C THR A 457 4.06 -18.26 74.00
N TRP A 458 3.43 -17.30 74.64
CA TRP A 458 4.05 -16.04 75.01
C TRP A 458 4.29 -15.93 76.53
N GLN A 459 5.46 -15.42 76.87
CA GLN A 459 5.81 -15.16 78.25
C GLN A 459 6.33 -13.71 78.40
N PRO A 460 5.75 -12.92 79.38
CA PRO A 460 4.65 -13.29 80.23
C PRO A 460 3.33 -13.50 79.53
N SER A 461 2.48 -14.36 80.02
CA SER A 461 1.13 -14.62 79.52
C SER A 461 0.21 -13.43 79.78
N GLY A 462 -0.64 -13.12 78.78
CA GLY A 462 -1.62 -12.02 78.85
C GLY A 462 -1.69 -11.23 77.53
N GLY A 463 -2.71 -10.37 77.46
CA GLY A 463 -2.93 -9.60 76.25
C GLY A 463 -3.81 -10.30 75.20
N GLU A 464 -4.01 -9.64 74.01
CA GLU A 464 -4.80 -10.15 72.89
C GLU A 464 -3.87 -10.83 71.92
N GLN A 465 -4.07 -12.12 71.65
CA GLN A 465 -3.31 -12.92 70.68
C GLN A 465 -4.15 -13.23 69.45
N SER A 466 -3.58 -13.09 68.28
CA SER A 466 -4.14 -13.57 67.03
C SER A 466 -3.10 -14.33 66.21
N ILE A 467 -3.53 -15.33 65.44
CA ILE A 467 -2.65 -16.14 64.55
C ILE A 467 -3.15 -16.08 63.13
N THR A 468 -2.25 -15.78 62.22
CA THR A 468 -2.51 -15.82 60.78
C THR A 468 -1.54 -16.79 60.10
N VAL A 469 -1.99 -17.42 58.99
CA VAL A 469 -1.18 -18.42 58.28
C VAL A 469 -1.16 -18.15 56.75
N LYS A 470 0.00 -18.35 56.15
CA LYS A 470 0.17 -18.35 54.71
C LYS A 470 1.19 -19.46 54.31
N GLY A 471 0.67 -20.59 53.86
CA GLY A 471 1.49 -21.78 53.56
C GLY A 471 2.14 -22.34 54.83
N ASN A 472 3.48 -22.38 54.91
CA ASN A 472 4.26 -22.83 56.08
C ASN A 472 4.70 -21.65 57.00
N LYS A 473 4.30 -20.44 56.69
CA LYS A 473 4.57 -19.23 57.46
C LYS A 473 3.40 -18.93 58.40
N TRP A 474 3.68 -18.87 59.68
CA TRP A 474 2.75 -18.60 60.77
C TRP A 474 3.14 -17.29 61.44
N VAL A 475 2.19 -16.42 61.71
CA VAL A 475 2.41 -15.15 62.40
C VAL A 475 1.49 -15.07 63.58
N SER A 476 2.07 -15.11 64.77
CA SER A 476 1.37 -14.85 66.01
C SER A 476 1.59 -13.38 66.44
N THR A 477 0.50 -12.63 66.57
CA THR A 477 0.53 -11.22 67.00
C THR A 477 0.01 -11.16 68.41
N LEU A 478 0.80 -10.59 69.34
CA LEU A 478 0.42 -10.33 70.73
C LEU A 478 0.36 -8.84 70.95
N THR A 479 -0.77 -8.38 71.49
CA THR A 479 -0.95 -6.98 71.91
C THR A 479 -1.15 -6.94 73.40
N LEU A 480 -0.25 -6.22 74.14
CA LEU A 480 -0.26 -6.13 75.58
C LEU A 480 0.18 -4.74 76.05
N LYS A 481 -0.04 -4.44 77.38
CA LYS A 481 0.50 -3.24 78.01
C LYS A 481 1.87 -3.56 78.61
N THR A 482 2.83 -2.68 78.36
CA THR A 482 4.21 -2.86 78.81
C THR A 482 4.33 -2.68 80.32
N THR A 483 5.11 -3.54 80.95
CA THR A 483 5.51 -3.42 82.36
C THR A 483 7.02 -3.17 82.51
N ALA A 484 7.49 -2.71 83.61
CA ALA A 484 8.90 -2.49 83.89
C ALA A 484 9.72 -3.78 83.70
N ASP A 485 9.19 -4.92 84.07
CA ASP A 485 9.85 -6.24 83.87
C ASP A 485 9.98 -6.61 82.42
N MET A 486 8.96 -6.30 81.59
CA MET A 486 9.01 -6.52 80.17
C MET A 486 10.01 -5.61 79.43
N ILE A 487 10.15 -4.36 79.89
CA ILE A 487 11.13 -3.44 79.32
C ILE A 487 12.56 -3.91 79.63
N ASN A 488 12.80 -4.46 80.81
CA ASN A 488 14.12 -4.92 81.23
C ASN A 488 14.46 -6.33 80.77
N GLY A 489 13.48 -7.25 80.69
CA GLY A 489 13.67 -8.66 80.40
C GLY A 489 13.23 -9.10 78.98
N GLY A 490 12.47 -8.23 78.29
CA GLY A 490 11.85 -8.58 77.02
C GLY A 490 10.58 -9.42 77.17
N VAL A 491 9.99 -9.75 76.03
CA VAL A 491 8.84 -10.68 75.88
C VAL A 491 9.25 -11.87 75.07
N THR A 492 9.07 -13.06 75.61
CA THR A 492 9.49 -14.33 74.94
C THR A 492 8.35 -14.90 74.11
N CYS A 493 8.64 -15.27 72.92
CA CYS A 493 7.81 -16.11 72.02
C CYS A 493 8.43 -17.50 71.96
N GLU A 494 7.73 -18.52 72.37
CA GLU A 494 8.09 -19.94 72.22
C GLU A 494 7.13 -20.56 71.22
N VAL A 495 7.69 -21.29 70.23
CA VAL A 495 6.94 -21.94 69.12
C VAL A 495 7.33 -23.41 69.12
N GLU A 496 6.35 -24.31 69.23
CA GLU A 496 6.59 -25.77 69.33
C GLU A 496 5.69 -26.58 68.43
N ASN A 497 6.21 -27.66 67.86
CA ASN A 497 5.46 -28.72 67.20
C ASN A 497 6.02 -30.11 67.63
N GLU A 498 5.51 -31.20 67.02
CA GLU A 498 5.94 -32.56 67.35
C GLU A 498 7.45 -32.86 67.07
N HIS A 499 8.11 -31.99 66.27
CA HIS A 499 9.53 -32.16 65.93
C HIS A 499 10.47 -31.30 66.80
N GLY A 500 9.95 -30.51 67.69
CA GLY A 500 10.73 -29.69 68.64
C GLY A 500 10.23 -28.26 68.77
N LYS A 501 11.05 -27.41 69.41
CA LYS A 501 10.72 -26.04 69.70
C LYS A 501 11.80 -25.06 69.27
N ASP A 502 11.41 -23.79 69.11
CA ASP A 502 12.28 -22.63 68.95
C ASP A 502 11.79 -21.47 69.82
N ILE A 503 12.71 -20.67 70.35
CA ILE A 503 12.41 -19.61 71.31
C ILE A 503 13.14 -18.34 70.87
N THR A 504 12.43 -17.21 70.97
CA THR A 504 13.03 -15.89 70.75
C THR A 504 12.53 -14.87 71.77
N VAL A 505 13.36 -13.91 72.09
CA VAL A 505 13.03 -12.80 72.97
C VAL A 505 12.92 -11.50 72.21
N PHE A 506 11.81 -10.79 72.33
CA PHE A 506 11.61 -9.45 71.81
C PHE A 506 12.19 -8.41 72.78
N PRO A 507 13.34 -7.80 72.47
CA PRO A 507 13.88 -6.77 73.38
C PRO A 507 13.03 -5.49 73.24
N LEU A 508 12.56 -5.00 74.40
CA LEU A 508 11.88 -3.73 74.48
C LEU A 508 12.86 -2.67 75.04
N SER A 509 12.85 -1.48 74.50
CA SER A 509 13.69 -0.39 74.91
C SER A 509 12.88 0.90 74.97
N LEU A 510 13.12 1.70 76.01
CA LEU A 510 12.50 3.03 76.16
C LEU A 510 13.04 3.95 75.05
N GLU A 511 12.15 4.66 74.44
CA GLU A 511 12.54 5.70 73.49
C GLU A 511 13.13 6.86 74.25
N GLN A 512 14.47 7.03 74.22
CA GLN A 512 15.09 8.22 74.79
C GLN A 512 14.51 9.42 74.06
N ALA A 513 13.85 10.35 74.82
CA ALA A 513 13.43 11.62 74.29
C ALA A 513 14.64 12.34 73.71
N GLY A 514 14.76 12.23 72.40
CA GLY A 514 15.85 12.86 71.65
C GLY A 514 15.78 14.38 71.86
N GLN A 515 16.78 14.92 72.56
CA GLN A 515 17.04 16.36 72.49
C GLN A 515 17.13 16.77 71.05
N GLY A 516 16.15 17.57 70.61
CA GLY A 516 16.13 18.16 69.31
C GLY A 516 17.39 19.03 69.03
N GLY A 517 18.41 18.48 68.43
CA GLY A 517 19.61 19.18 67.99
C GLY A 517 19.49 19.57 66.53
N SER A 518 19.11 20.74 66.33
CA SER A 518 19.38 21.70 65.20
C SER A 518 20.00 21.19 63.86
N SER A 519 19.54 20.09 63.35
CA SER A 519 19.91 19.73 61.98
C SER A 519 19.31 20.67 60.90
N ALA A 520 18.18 21.30 61.23
CA ALA A 520 17.52 22.24 60.32
C ALA A 520 18.35 23.52 60.07
N VAL A 521 19.09 23.98 61.05
CA VAL A 521 19.95 25.18 60.94
C VAL A 521 21.17 24.88 60.06
N VAL A 522 21.78 23.71 60.22
CA VAL A 522 22.94 23.30 59.39
C VAL A 522 22.54 23.11 57.93
N ILE A 523 21.37 22.50 57.70
CA ILE A 523 20.86 22.32 56.33
C ILE A 523 20.52 23.70 55.72
N ALA A 524 19.88 24.61 56.46
CA ALA A 524 19.58 25.95 55.98
C ALA A 524 20.85 26.75 55.63
N VAL A 525 21.90 26.67 56.45
CA VAL A 525 23.17 27.34 56.19
C VAL A 525 23.87 26.75 54.97
N VAL A 526 23.89 25.43 54.82
CA VAL A 526 24.49 24.77 53.63
C VAL A 526 23.73 25.13 52.35
N VAL A 527 22.39 25.17 52.39
CA VAL A 527 21.58 25.56 51.22
C VAL A 527 21.80 27.04 50.87
N CYS A 528 21.87 27.94 51.88
CA CYS A 528 22.17 29.36 51.64
C CYS A 528 23.56 29.57 51.02
N VAL A 529 24.57 28.83 51.49
CA VAL A 529 25.94 28.91 50.93
C VAL A 529 25.97 28.39 49.49
N LEU A 530 25.25 27.29 49.18
CA LEU A 530 25.16 26.76 47.82
C LEU A 530 24.44 27.73 46.90
N LEU A 531 23.37 28.38 47.35
CA LEU A 531 22.65 29.39 46.55
C LEU A 531 23.52 30.64 46.31
N LEU A 532 24.32 31.07 47.29
CA LEU A 532 25.26 32.16 47.11
C LEU A 532 26.37 31.82 46.11
N LEU A 533 26.89 30.59 46.14
CA LEU A 533 27.88 30.13 45.14
C LEU A 533 27.30 30.06 43.75
N LEU A 534 26.03 29.64 43.61
CA LEU A 534 25.33 29.65 42.32
C LEU A 534 25.08 31.07 41.81
N LEU A 535 24.72 32.02 42.68
CA LEU A 535 24.58 33.43 42.32
C LEU A 535 25.88 34.07 41.88
N VAL A 536 27.00 33.80 42.61
CA VAL A 536 28.31 34.27 42.21
C VAL A 536 28.76 33.65 40.90
N GLY A 537 28.51 32.37 40.68
CA GLY A 537 28.75 31.68 39.41
C GLY A 537 27.94 32.28 38.25
N LEU A 538 26.64 32.59 38.48
CA LEU A 538 25.77 33.23 37.49
C LEU A 538 26.26 34.65 37.14
N LEU A 539 26.62 35.44 38.17
CA LEU A 539 27.16 36.80 37.98
C LEU A 539 28.53 36.76 37.23
N TYR A 540 29.37 35.78 37.54
CA TYR A 540 30.63 35.56 36.81
C TYR A 540 30.38 35.16 35.33
N CYS A 541 29.39 34.30 35.06
CA CYS A 541 28.99 33.94 33.70
C CYS A 541 28.40 35.14 32.94
N LEU A 542 27.60 35.97 33.60
CA LEU A 542 27.03 37.18 33.00
C LEU A 542 28.07 38.27 32.70
N SER A 543 29.10 38.38 33.57
CA SER A 543 30.22 39.34 33.33
C SER A 543 31.16 38.93 32.19
N LYS A 544 31.22 37.64 31.85
CA LYS A 544 32.09 37.12 30.79
C LYS A 544 31.46 37.12 29.41
N ASN A 545 30.15 37.34 29.27
CA ASN A 545 29.40 37.27 28.02
C ASN A 545 29.00 38.61 27.38
N ASN A 546 29.69 39.70 27.75
CA ASN A 546 29.56 40.97 27.02
C ASN A 546 30.61 41.09 25.90
N LYS A 547 30.42 40.29 24.85
CA LYS A 547 30.88 40.59 23.47
C LYS A 547 30.24 39.59 22.54
N LEU A 548 29.17 39.98 21.87
CA LEU A 548 28.97 39.81 20.44
C LEU A 548 27.61 40.35 19.99
N SER A 549 27.71 41.10 19.00
CA SER A 549 26.88 41.96 18.18
C SER A 549 25.56 41.40 17.68
N CYS A 550 24.61 42.32 17.53
CA CYS A 550 23.29 42.22 16.85
C CYS A 550 23.37 41.78 15.39
N SER A 551 22.41 41.00 14.96
CA SER A 551 21.72 41.22 13.69
C SER A 551 20.26 40.76 13.77
N LYS A 552 19.38 41.72 13.45
CA LYS A 552 17.94 41.58 13.37
C LYS A 552 17.48 40.73 12.19
N LYS A 553 16.41 40.00 12.34
CA LYS A 553 15.23 40.07 11.48
C LYS A 553 14.05 39.36 12.13
N ASP A 554 13.00 40.12 12.20
CA ASP A 554 11.67 39.85 12.76
C ASP A 554 10.76 39.12 11.77
N PRO A 555 9.46 38.95 12.08
CA PRO A 555 8.81 37.68 12.39
C PRO A 555 7.66 37.35 11.41
N LYS A 556 7.06 36.20 11.57
CA LYS A 556 5.61 36.00 11.30
C LYS A 556 5.06 34.81 12.08
N GLU A 557 4.09 35.12 12.91
CA GLU A 557 2.85 34.46 13.31
C GLU A 557 2.44 33.24 12.46
N VAL A 558 1.71 32.24 12.89
CA VAL A 558 0.54 32.11 13.78
C VAL A 558 0.13 30.63 13.85
N ASN A 559 -0.37 30.26 15.04
CA ASN A 559 -1.44 29.31 15.40
C ASN A 559 -1.19 27.80 15.54
N SER A 560 -1.23 27.45 16.76
CA SER A 560 -2.14 26.59 17.56
C SER A 560 -2.56 25.22 16.99
N GLY A 561 -2.34 24.22 17.82
CA GLY A 561 -3.07 22.96 17.77
C GLY A 561 -2.39 21.85 18.58
N MET A 562 -2.90 21.63 19.77
CA MET A 562 -2.65 20.51 20.69
C MET A 562 -2.55 19.14 19.99
N THR A 563 -1.66 18.26 20.36
CA THR A 563 -1.78 17.21 21.38
C THR A 563 -0.79 16.07 21.14
N ASN A 564 -0.30 15.58 22.27
CA ASN A 564 0.20 14.24 22.60
C ASN A 564 1.58 13.76 22.14
N SER A 565 2.36 13.67 23.18
CA SER A 565 3.61 12.94 23.41
C SER A 565 3.60 11.50 22.93
N SER A 566 4.64 11.11 22.25
CA SER A 566 5.27 9.80 22.42
C SER A 566 6.78 9.94 22.19
N VAL A 567 7.53 9.58 23.21
CA VAL A 567 8.98 9.56 23.26
C VAL A 567 9.48 8.40 22.39
N VAL A 568 10.22 8.69 21.34
CA VAL A 568 11.00 7.71 20.60
C VAL A 568 12.47 7.92 20.97
N VAL A 569 13.07 6.90 21.54
CA VAL A 569 14.50 6.82 21.81
C VAL A 569 15.20 6.35 20.54
N GLU A 570 16.01 7.21 19.98
CA GLU A 570 16.84 6.93 18.80
C GLU A 570 18.19 6.36 19.27
N LEU A 571 18.45 5.11 18.93
CA LEU A 571 19.74 4.46 19.09
C LEU A 571 20.55 4.68 17.80
N LYS A 572 21.62 5.47 17.92
CA LYS A 572 22.70 5.58 16.92
C LYS A 572 23.48 4.27 16.88
N THR A 573 23.56 3.68 15.68
CA THR A 573 24.57 2.66 15.35
C THR A 573 25.58 3.26 14.39
N ASP A 574 26.84 3.20 14.79
CA ASP A 574 28.00 3.59 14.00
C ASP A 574 28.25 2.59 12.85
N LYS A 575 28.57 3.13 11.67
CA LYS A 575 29.10 2.40 10.51
C LYS A 575 30.60 2.19 10.65
N PRO A 576 31.15 1.06 10.21
CA PRO A 576 32.56 0.95 9.83
C PRO A 576 32.77 1.26 8.34
N LYS A 577 33.92 1.84 8.08
CA LYS A 577 34.47 2.28 6.79
C LYS A 577 34.83 1.12 5.87
N GLU A 578 34.55 1.35 4.57
CA GLU A 578 35.20 0.65 3.45
C GLU A 578 36.68 0.96 3.38
N GLU A 579 37.46 -0.07 3.07
CA GLU A 579 38.78 0.06 2.45
C GLU A 579 38.82 -0.71 1.12
N ASP A 580 39.37 0.01 0.14
CA ASP A 580 39.64 -0.36 -1.25
C ASP A 580 40.55 -1.56 -1.43
N GLY A 581 40.32 -2.32 -2.49
CA GLY A 581 41.28 -3.30 -3.00
C GLY A 581 41.01 -3.72 -4.44
N LEU A 582 41.63 -3.03 -5.35
CA LEU A 582 41.73 -3.27 -6.81
C LEU A 582 42.28 -4.67 -7.16
N LEU A 583 41.88 -5.15 -8.31
CA LEU A 583 42.66 -5.73 -9.42
C LEU A 583 42.22 -7.09 -10.00
N ASN A 584 41.85 -6.97 -11.26
CA ASN A 584 42.32 -7.72 -12.46
C ASN A 584 41.63 -9.02 -12.93
N LYS A 585 41.01 -8.82 -14.09
CA LYS A 585 41.24 -9.45 -15.42
C LYS A 585 41.65 -10.94 -15.50
N LYS A 586 40.86 -11.76 -16.18
CA LYS A 586 41.12 -12.26 -17.56
C LYS A 586 40.23 -13.46 -17.92
N ASN A 587 39.66 -13.34 -19.09
CA ASN A 587 39.50 -14.24 -20.24
C ASN A 587 39.59 -15.77 -20.03
N ALA A 588 38.62 -16.48 -20.55
CA ALA A 588 38.68 -17.25 -21.82
C ALA A 588 37.67 -18.39 -21.75
N THR A 589 36.74 -18.45 -22.67
CA THR A 589 36.65 -19.31 -23.87
C THR A 589 36.45 -20.82 -23.64
N GLU A 590 35.37 -21.33 -24.25
CA GLU A 590 35.16 -22.65 -24.88
C GLU A 590 35.06 -23.89 -23.96
N GLN A 591 33.92 -24.48 -23.88
CA GLN A 591 33.39 -25.55 -24.76
C GLN A 591 31.88 -25.75 -24.55
#